data_f72acd5d99625faf5b0a2a68adefe94a
#
_entry.id   f72acd5d99625faf5b0a2a68adefe94a
#
_cell.length_a   1.000
_cell.length_b   1.000
_cell.length_c   1.000
_cell.angle_alpha   90.00
_cell.angle_beta   90.00
_cell.angle_gamma   90.00
#
_symmetry.space_group_name_H-M   'P 1'
#
loop_
_entity.id
_entity.type
_entity.pdbx_description
1 polymer ?
#
loop_
_entity_poly.entity_id
_entity_poly.type
_entity_poly.pdbx_seq_one_letter_code
_entity_poly.pdbx_strand_id
1 'polypeptide(L)'
;MRKKDETLRETLLDCAREVANAEGPEAINIRIIAKQAGVATGTVYNYFSNKDDILLALTEEYWRKTLTEMWDDIKSDSFCGQLKEMYAFLSRRIQSSAGLLMHSLSNIEATGRDRMNTMQEVLGADIIQRMNQDVNIRGDIWNETFTKERFAQFIIMNMMLLLQIKAPTINFFIEIVKRTIY
;
A
#
# COMPACT_ATOMS: atom_id res chain seq x y z
N MET A 1 -5.51 -25.64 -20.24
CA MET A 1 -5.58 -24.21 -19.80
C MET A 1 -4.25 -23.58 -20.17
N ARG A 2 -4.22 -22.58 -21.05
CA ARG A 2 -2.96 -21.91 -21.47
C ARG A 2 -2.45 -21.10 -20.27
N LYS A 3 -1.22 -21.38 -19.81
CA LYS A 3 -0.58 -20.62 -18.73
C LYS A 3 -0.55 -19.15 -19.16
N LYS A 4 -1.09 -18.24 -18.34
CA LYS A 4 -1.02 -16.82 -18.65
C LYS A 4 0.45 -16.40 -18.69
N ASP A 5 0.83 -15.68 -19.73
CA ASP A 5 2.20 -15.18 -19.89
C ASP A 5 2.39 -13.98 -18.96
N GLU A 6 3.17 -14.17 -17.88
CA GLU A 6 3.45 -13.11 -16.90
C GLU A 6 4.19 -11.93 -17.54
N THR A 7 5.05 -12.18 -18.52
CA THR A 7 5.78 -11.13 -19.23
C THR A 7 4.82 -10.19 -19.97
N LEU A 8 3.78 -10.77 -20.61
CA LEU A 8 2.76 -9.96 -21.29
C LEU A 8 1.92 -9.19 -20.27
N ARG A 9 1.60 -9.78 -19.10
CA ARG A 9 0.87 -9.07 -18.04
C ARG A 9 1.65 -7.85 -17.58
N GLU A 10 2.96 -7.98 -17.35
CA GLU A 10 3.85 -6.87 -16.98
C GLU A 10 3.89 -5.79 -18.07
N THR A 11 4.04 -6.19 -19.35
CA THR A 11 4.00 -5.25 -20.48
C THR A 11 2.70 -4.43 -20.53
N LEU A 12 1.55 -5.09 -20.28
CA LEU A 12 0.26 -4.40 -20.24
C LEU A 12 0.17 -3.40 -19.08
N LEU A 13 0.72 -3.74 -17.91
CA LEU A 13 0.80 -2.83 -16.77
C LEU A 13 1.77 -1.68 -17.01
N ASP A 14 2.89 -1.91 -17.69
CA ASP A 14 3.82 -0.85 -18.10
C ASP A 14 3.15 0.17 -19.01
N CYS A 15 2.43 -0.28 -20.06
CA CYS A 15 1.65 0.59 -20.91
C CYS A 15 0.59 1.38 -20.12
N ALA A 16 -0.10 0.73 -19.19
CA ALA A 16 -1.11 1.40 -18.36
C ALA A 16 -0.47 2.45 -17.44
N ARG A 17 0.72 2.19 -16.91
CA ARG A 17 1.50 3.12 -16.08
C ARG A 17 1.95 4.33 -16.88
N GLU A 18 2.41 4.15 -18.11
CA GLU A 18 2.77 5.25 -19.02
C GLU A 18 1.57 6.15 -19.28
N VAL A 19 0.39 5.58 -19.60
CA VAL A 19 -0.84 6.35 -19.79
C VAL A 19 -1.21 7.12 -18.52
N ALA A 20 -1.18 6.47 -17.36
CA ALA A 20 -1.49 7.10 -16.08
C ALA A 20 -0.56 8.26 -15.74
N ASN A 21 0.73 8.13 -16.07
CA ASN A 21 1.74 9.17 -15.82
C ASN A 21 1.60 10.36 -16.78
N ALA A 22 1.25 10.11 -18.04
CA ALA A 22 1.15 11.14 -19.07
C ALA A 22 -0.17 11.92 -19.00
N GLU A 23 -1.29 11.22 -18.79
CA GLU A 23 -2.65 11.76 -18.97
C GLU A 23 -3.51 11.62 -17.73
N GLY A 24 -3.00 10.97 -16.67
CA GLY A 24 -3.73 10.66 -15.44
C GLY A 24 -4.43 9.30 -15.48
N PRO A 25 -4.78 8.75 -14.29
CA PRO A 25 -5.39 7.42 -14.17
C PRO A 25 -6.77 7.32 -14.85
N GLU A 26 -7.47 8.43 -15.02
CA GLU A 26 -8.76 8.46 -15.70
C GLU A 26 -8.66 8.16 -17.19
N ALA A 27 -7.51 8.43 -17.81
CA ALA A 27 -7.24 8.15 -19.22
C ALA A 27 -7.03 6.66 -19.51
N ILE A 28 -6.81 5.83 -18.49
CA ILE A 28 -6.62 4.38 -18.65
C ILE A 28 -7.85 3.78 -19.34
N ASN A 29 -7.59 3.09 -20.46
CA ASN A 29 -8.60 2.43 -21.27
C ASN A 29 -8.00 1.18 -21.91
N ILE A 30 -8.72 0.06 -21.85
CA ILE A 30 -8.28 -1.23 -22.39
C ILE A 30 -7.88 -1.14 -23.86
N ARG A 31 -8.57 -0.34 -24.68
CA ARG A 31 -8.25 -0.17 -26.11
C ARG A 31 -6.93 0.59 -26.29
N ILE A 32 -6.65 1.61 -25.49
CA ILE A 32 -5.41 2.38 -25.53
C ILE A 32 -4.24 1.47 -25.16
N ILE A 33 -4.38 0.70 -24.07
CA ILE A 33 -3.37 -0.24 -23.61
C ILE A 33 -3.10 -1.32 -24.66
N ALA A 34 -4.15 -1.90 -25.26
CA ALA A 34 -4.00 -2.89 -26.32
C ALA A 34 -3.22 -2.35 -27.51
N LYS A 35 -3.55 -1.13 -27.95
CA LYS A 35 -2.86 -0.43 -29.03
C LYS A 35 -1.40 -0.18 -28.72
N GLN A 36 -1.09 0.30 -27.52
CA GLN A 36 0.27 0.63 -27.08
C GLN A 36 1.12 -0.65 -26.91
N ALA A 37 0.54 -1.71 -26.37
CA ALA A 37 1.22 -3.01 -26.23
C ALA A 37 1.30 -3.81 -27.55
N GLY A 38 0.70 -3.35 -28.64
CA GLY A 38 0.71 -4.04 -29.94
C GLY A 38 -0.09 -5.35 -29.95
N VAL A 39 -1.13 -5.47 -29.12
CA VAL A 39 -1.95 -6.69 -29.01
C VAL A 39 -3.43 -6.42 -29.31
N ALA A 40 -4.18 -7.49 -29.59
CA ALA A 40 -5.63 -7.36 -29.73
C ALA A 40 -6.30 -7.02 -28.39
N THR A 41 -7.38 -6.22 -28.42
CA THR A 41 -8.17 -5.87 -27.21
C THR A 41 -8.64 -7.11 -26.44
N GLY A 42 -9.03 -8.19 -27.13
CA GLY A 42 -9.40 -9.46 -26.52
C GLY A 42 -8.26 -10.11 -25.74
N THR A 43 -7.00 -9.85 -26.11
CA THR A 43 -5.83 -10.32 -25.38
C THR A 43 -5.74 -9.63 -24.01
N VAL A 44 -6.01 -8.33 -23.95
CA VAL A 44 -6.02 -7.57 -22.67
C VAL A 44 -7.11 -8.10 -21.74
N TYR A 45 -8.30 -8.41 -22.26
CA TYR A 45 -9.39 -8.99 -21.47
C TYR A 45 -9.07 -10.38 -20.88
N ASN A 46 -8.10 -11.11 -21.40
CA ASN A 46 -7.63 -12.35 -20.78
C ASN A 46 -6.87 -12.10 -19.46
N TYR A 47 -6.36 -10.89 -19.24
CA TYR A 47 -5.57 -10.50 -18.06
C TYR A 47 -6.37 -9.60 -17.11
N PHE A 48 -7.15 -8.67 -17.63
CA PHE A 48 -7.88 -7.65 -16.88
C PHE A 48 -9.32 -7.57 -17.37
N SER A 49 -10.28 -7.80 -16.50
CA SER A 49 -11.72 -7.84 -16.84
C SER A 49 -12.27 -6.47 -17.24
N ASN A 50 -11.69 -5.41 -16.69
CA ASN A 50 -12.13 -4.02 -16.91
C ASN A 50 -11.00 -3.03 -16.55
N LYS A 51 -11.27 -1.72 -16.69
CA LYS A 51 -10.36 -0.63 -16.29
C LYS A 51 -9.98 -0.71 -14.81
N ASP A 52 -10.94 -1.03 -13.94
CA ASP A 52 -10.73 -1.04 -12.49
C ASP A 52 -9.75 -2.13 -12.06
N ASP A 53 -9.78 -3.29 -12.73
CA ASP A 53 -8.80 -4.36 -12.53
C ASP A 53 -7.37 -3.91 -12.84
N ILE A 54 -7.20 -3.07 -13.86
CA ILE A 54 -5.88 -2.50 -14.23
C ILE A 54 -5.45 -1.48 -13.18
N LEU A 55 -6.35 -0.58 -12.79
CA LEU A 55 -6.07 0.42 -11.75
C LEU A 55 -5.70 -0.24 -10.41
N LEU A 56 -6.41 -1.29 -10.02
CA LEU A 56 -6.11 -2.07 -8.82
C LEU A 56 -4.73 -2.73 -8.91
N ALA A 57 -4.41 -3.34 -10.06
CA ALA A 57 -3.10 -3.98 -10.25
C ALA A 57 -1.95 -2.97 -10.21
N LEU A 58 -2.11 -1.79 -10.83
CA LEU A 58 -1.12 -0.71 -10.77
C LEU A 58 -0.92 -0.20 -9.34
N THR A 59 -2.02 -0.08 -8.60
CA THR A 59 -1.96 0.40 -7.20
C THR A 59 -1.28 -0.62 -6.30
N GLU A 60 -1.59 -1.90 -6.46
CA GLU A 60 -0.95 -2.99 -5.71
C GLU A 60 0.56 -3.02 -5.97
N GLU A 61 0.99 -2.88 -7.22
CA GLU A 61 2.40 -2.81 -7.59
C GLU A 61 3.08 -1.57 -7.00
N TYR A 62 2.44 -0.42 -7.09
CA TYR A 62 2.93 0.82 -6.52
C TYR A 62 3.15 0.70 -5.00
N TRP A 63 2.17 0.14 -4.28
CA TRP A 63 2.27 -0.05 -2.84
C TRP A 63 3.34 -1.05 -2.45
N ARG A 64 3.42 -2.18 -3.14
CA ARG A 64 4.47 -3.17 -2.90
C ARG A 64 5.86 -2.55 -3.02
N LYS A 65 6.10 -1.79 -4.09
CA LYS A 65 7.35 -1.06 -4.28
C LYS A 65 7.58 -0.02 -3.19
N THR A 66 6.55 0.76 -2.86
CA THR A 66 6.61 1.79 -1.82
C THR A 66 6.93 1.20 -0.44
N LEU A 67 6.31 0.08 -0.07
CA LEU A 67 6.60 -0.60 1.19
C LEU A 67 8.02 -1.14 1.23
N THR A 68 8.51 -1.74 0.15
CA THR A 68 9.90 -2.21 0.07
C THR A 68 10.88 -1.05 0.26
N GLU A 69 10.72 0.04 -0.50
CA GLU A 69 11.57 1.23 -0.38
C GLU A 69 11.48 1.87 1.02
N MET A 70 10.30 1.88 1.63
CA MET A 70 10.09 2.38 2.98
C MET A 70 10.89 1.56 4.01
N TRP A 71 10.81 0.23 3.91
CA TRP A 71 11.52 -0.64 4.85
C TRP A 71 13.05 -0.54 4.71
N ASP A 72 13.54 -0.30 3.51
CA ASP A 72 14.98 -0.07 3.25
C ASP A 72 15.46 1.30 3.79
N ASP A 73 14.56 2.31 3.84
CA ASP A 73 14.88 3.67 4.33
C ASP A 73 14.82 3.81 5.85
N ILE A 74 14.12 2.92 6.56
CA ILE A 74 13.99 2.92 8.01
C ILE A 74 15.29 2.48 8.68
N LYS A 75 15.85 3.33 9.58
CA LYS A 75 17.13 3.12 10.26
C LYS A 75 17.02 3.05 11.79
N SER A 76 15.91 3.47 12.36
CA SER A 76 15.71 3.48 13.81
C SER A 76 15.69 2.08 14.40
N ASP A 77 16.39 1.89 15.53
CA ASP A 77 16.40 0.62 16.26
C ASP A 77 15.12 0.42 17.10
N SER A 78 14.50 1.51 17.57
CA SER A 78 13.28 1.43 18.36
C SER A 78 12.03 1.40 17.50
N PHE A 79 11.05 0.60 17.87
CA PHE A 79 9.78 0.49 17.17
C PHE A 79 9.06 1.84 17.03
N CYS A 80 9.03 2.66 18.08
CA CYS A 80 8.47 4.01 18.02
C CYS A 80 9.22 4.94 17.06
N GLY A 81 10.54 4.79 16.95
CA GLY A 81 11.36 5.51 15.97
C GLY A 81 11.02 5.08 14.54
N GLN A 82 10.91 3.78 14.31
CA GLN A 82 10.51 3.22 13.01
C GLN A 82 9.14 3.71 12.57
N LEU A 83 8.15 3.82 13.48
CA LEU A 83 6.83 4.39 13.16
C LEU A 83 6.91 5.85 12.73
N LYS A 84 7.79 6.67 13.34
CA LYS A 84 8.01 8.06 12.92
C LYS A 84 8.61 8.14 11.52
N GLU A 85 9.62 7.33 11.22
CA GLU A 85 10.27 7.28 9.92
C GLU A 85 9.30 6.77 8.84
N MET A 86 8.49 5.74 9.15
CA MET A 86 7.42 5.24 8.28
C MET A 86 6.42 6.35 7.93
N TYR A 87 5.94 7.10 8.93
CA TYR A 87 5.03 8.21 8.69
C TYR A 87 5.65 9.29 7.81
N ALA A 88 6.88 9.69 8.10
CA ALA A 88 7.59 10.71 7.34
C ALA A 88 7.81 10.27 5.87
N PHE A 89 8.15 9.01 5.65
CA PHE A 89 8.29 8.44 4.31
C PHE A 89 6.96 8.46 3.54
N LEU A 90 5.91 7.92 4.13
CA LEU A 90 4.58 7.84 3.49
C LEU A 90 3.97 9.23 3.25
N SER A 91 4.14 10.18 4.17
CA SER A 91 3.69 11.57 3.99
C SER A 91 4.33 12.22 2.76
N ARG A 92 5.64 12.04 2.56
CA ARG A 92 6.33 12.55 1.35
C ARG A 92 5.82 11.89 0.07
N ARG A 93 5.57 10.56 0.12
CA ARG A 93 5.09 9.79 -1.04
C ARG A 93 3.67 10.19 -1.45
N ILE A 94 2.76 10.35 -0.51
CA ILE A 94 1.36 10.71 -0.78
C ILE A 94 1.24 12.13 -1.37
N GLN A 95 2.15 13.03 -1.04
CA GLN A 95 2.18 14.38 -1.62
C GLN A 95 2.70 14.41 -3.07
N SER A 96 3.34 13.35 -3.53
CA SER A 96 3.77 13.21 -4.92
C SER A 96 2.63 12.73 -5.83
N SER A 97 2.83 12.77 -7.17
CA SER A 97 1.82 12.43 -8.21
C SER A 97 1.10 11.09 -8.01
N ALA A 98 1.67 10.18 -7.23
CA ALA A 98 1.06 8.90 -6.88
C ALA A 98 -0.18 9.02 -5.96
N GLY A 99 -0.37 10.15 -5.28
CA GLY A 99 -1.60 10.45 -4.56
C GLY A 99 -2.85 10.48 -5.45
N LEU A 100 -2.69 10.75 -6.74
CA LEU A 100 -3.77 10.72 -7.73
C LEU A 100 -4.30 9.30 -7.98
N LEU A 101 -3.43 8.29 -8.02
CA LEU A 101 -3.85 6.88 -8.11
C LEU A 101 -4.67 6.45 -6.89
N MET A 102 -4.28 6.90 -5.70
CA MET A 102 -5.01 6.59 -4.47
C MET A 102 -6.40 7.25 -4.42
N HIS A 103 -6.52 8.47 -4.93
CA HIS A 103 -7.81 9.16 -4.99
C HIS A 103 -8.79 8.47 -5.96
N SER A 104 -8.29 7.94 -7.08
CA SER A 104 -9.10 7.20 -8.05
C SER A 104 -9.67 5.89 -7.48
N LEU A 105 -8.99 5.29 -6.49
CA LEU A 105 -9.42 4.04 -5.85
C LEU A 105 -10.48 4.22 -4.77
N SER A 106 -10.66 5.42 -4.24
CA SER A 106 -11.72 5.69 -3.24
C SER A 106 -13.11 5.42 -3.78
N ASN A 107 -13.27 5.36 -5.11
CA ASN A 107 -14.52 5.11 -5.81
C ASN A 107 -14.68 3.65 -6.30
N ILE A 108 -13.69 2.76 -6.11
CA ILE A 108 -13.77 1.36 -6.54
C ILE A 108 -14.39 0.51 -5.44
N GLU A 109 -15.61 -0.01 -5.71
CA GLU A 109 -16.40 -0.83 -4.77
C GLU A 109 -15.74 -2.19 -4.47
N ALA A 110 -16.31 -2.96 -3.58
CA ALA A 110 -16.00 -4.31 -3.08
C ALA A 110 -14.63 -4.96 -3.44
N THR A 111 -14.27 -5.10 -4.72
CA THR A 111 -13.00 -5.74 -5.17
C THR A 111 -11.77 -4.97 -4.73
N GLY A 112 -11.86 -3.64 -4.64
CA GLY A 112 -10.79 -2.79 -4.14
C GLY A 112 -10.58 -2.97 -2.64
N ARG A 113 -11.63 -3.24 -1.88
CA ARG A 113 -11.55 -3.50 -0.43
C ARG A 113 -10.79 -4.78 -0.12
N ASP A 114 -11.03 -5.87 -0.84
CA ASP A 114 -10.36 -7.15 -0.59
C ASP A 114 -8.86 -7.06 -0.86
N ARG A 115 -8.45 -6.39 -1.94
CA ARG A 115 -7.02 -6.17 -2.23
C ARG A 115 -6.36 -5.21 -1.24
N MET A 116 -7.08 -4.18 -0.78
CA MET A 116 -6.60 -3.28 0.27
C MET A 116 -6.45 -4.02 1.60
N ASN A 117 -7.38 -4.93 1.94
CA ASN A 117 -7.28 -5.78 3.12
C ASN A 117 -6.02 -6.66 3.08
N THR A 118 -5.74 -7.31 1.93
CA THR A 118 -4.52 -8.11 1.76
C THR A 118 -3.25 -7.29 2.00
N MET A 119 -3.22 -6.04 1.53
CA MET A 119 -2.08 -5.15 1.75
C MET A 119 -1.94 -4.71 3.20
N GLN A 120 -3.07 -4.47 3.89
CA GLN A 120 -3.07 -4.19 5.33
C GLN A 120 -2.60 -5.39 6.15
N GLU A 121 -2.91 -6.62 5.72
CA GLU A 121 -2.41 -7.85 6.33
C GLU A 121 -0.88 -7.97 6.21
N VAL A 122 -0.33 -7.71 5.02
CA VAL A 122 1.13 -7.71 4.80
C VAL A 122 1.81 -6.66 5.69
N LEU A 123 1.31 -5.42 5.68
CA LEU A 123 1.85 -4.35 6.52
C LEU A 123 1.71 -4.68 8.02
N GLY A 124 0.61 -5.33 8.40
CA GLY A 124 0.38 -5.79 9.77
C GLY A 124 1.41 -6.82 10.21
N ALA A 125 1.73 -7.79 9.35
CA ALA A 125 2.76 -8.79 9.63
C ALA A 125 4.15 -8.14 9.82
N ASP A 126 4.50 -7.17 8.97
CA ASP A 126 5.76 -6.42 9.07
C ASP A 126 5.83 -5.61 10.38
N ILE A 127 4.74 -4.95 10.78
CA ILE A 127 4.66 -4.21 12.04
C ILE A 127 4.82 -5.15 13.24
N ILE A 128 4.18 -6.33 13.23
CA ILE A 128 4.33 -7.34 14.28
C ILE A 128 5.76 -7.85 14.36
N GLN A 129 6.38 -8.11 13.22
CA GLN A 129 7.79 -8.53 13.18
C GLN A 129 8.71 -7.49 13.83
N ARG A 130 8.51 -6.20 13.53
CA ARG A 130 9.29 -5.10 14.11
C ARG A 130 9.04 -4.91 15.60
N MET A 131 7.79 -5.07 16.07
CA MET A 131 7.50 -5.12 17.51
C MET A 131 8.25 -6.25 18.20
N ASN A 132 8.37 -7.42 17.55
CA ASN A 132 9.09 -8.57 18.12
C ASN A 132 10.61 -8.36 18.16
N GLN A 133 11.17 -7.49 17.34
CA GLN A 133 12.60 -7.17 17.31
C GLN A 133 13.01 -6.13 18.37
N ASP A 134 12.09 -5.29 18.84
CA ASP A 134 12.37 -4.30 19.88
C ASP A 134 12.26 -4.94 21.27
N VAL A 135 13.43 -5.22 21.85
CA VAL A 135 13.55 -5.90 23.17
C VAL A 135 13.00 -5.09 24.34
N ASN A 136 12.77 -3.78 24.15
CA ASN A 136 12.23 -2.92 25.20
C ASN A 136 10.70 -2.97 25.28
N ILE A 137 10.04 -3.59 24.31
CA ILE A 137 8.59 -3.78 24.35
C ILE A 137 8.26 -4.85 25.39
N ARG A 138 7.35 -4.51 26.30
CA ARG A 138 6.91 -5.42 27.37
C ARG A 138 6.20 -6.65 26.81
N GLY A 139 6.63 -7.83 27.22
CA GLY A 139 6.04 -9.10 26.80
C GLY A 139 4.75 -9.48 27.57
N ASP A 140 4.58 -8.95 28.78
CA ASP A 140 3.51 -9.29 29.73
C ASP A 140 2.17 -8.61 29.45
N ILE A 141 2.14 -7.62 28.57
CA ILE A 141 0.93 -6.84 28.25
C ILE A 141 -0.02 -7.57 27.29
N TRP A 142 0.49 -8.53 26.54
CA TRP A 142 -0.28 -9.24 25.52
C TRP A 142 -1.19 -10.29 26.12
N ASN A 143 -2.47 -10.30 25.73
CA ASN A 143 -3.49 -11.22 26.18
C ASN A 143 -4.54 -11.45 25.08
N GLU A 144 -5.59 -12.25 25.34
CA GLU A 144 -6.63 -12.58 24.36
C GLU A 144 -7.38 -11.36 23.81
N THR A 145 -7.50 -10.28 24.58
CA THR A 145 -8.16 -9.03 24.16
C THR A 145 -7.19 -8.06 23.53
N PHE A 146 -5.98 -7.93 24.07
CA PHE A 146 -4.93 -7.03 23.60
C PHE A 146 -3.83 -7.83 22.93
N THR A 147 -4.04 -8.20 21.65
CA THR A 147 -3.09 -8.99 20.87
C THR A 147 -2.21 -8.09 19.99
N LYS A 148 -1.05 -8.60 19.56
CA LYS A 148 -0.16 -7.89 18.64
C LYS A 148 -0.84 -7.56 17.31
N GLU A 149 -1.68 -8.46 16.81
CA GLU A 149 -2.44 -8.30 15.57
C GLU A 149 -3.43 -7.14 15.69
N ARG A 150 -4.21 -7.08 16.76
CA ARG A 150 -5.15 -5.98 17.01
C ARG A 150 -4.42 -4.66 17.21
N PHE A 151 -3.28 -4.69 17.88
CA PHE A 151 -2.48 -3.50 18.08
C PHE A 151 -1.81 -3.01 16.79
N ALA A 152 -1.31 -3.91 15.95
CA ALA A 152 -0.81 -3.57 14.62
C ALA A 152 -1.92 -2.95 13.75
N GLN A 153 -3.12 -3.51 13.78
CA GLN A 153 -4.28 -2.96 13.08
C GLN A 153 -4.65 -1.56 13.61
N PHE A 154 -4.64 -1.36 14.91
CA PHE A 154 -4.83 -0.02 15.53
C PHE A 154 -3.80 0.99 15.02
N ILE A 155 -2.51 0.59 14.97
CA ILE A 155 -1.43 1.43 14.44
C ILE A 155 -1.71 1.80 12.99
N ILE A 156 -2.01 0.82 12.12
CA ILE A 156 -2.27 1.04 10.69
C ILE A 156 -3.43 2.01 10.50
N MET A 157 -4.56 1.78 11.16
CA MET A 157 -5.75 2.61 11.03
C MET A 157 -5.48 4.07 11.44
N ASN A 158 -4.79 4.28 12.57
CA ASN A 158 -4.45 5.63 13.01
C ASN A 158 -3.43 6.31 12.10
N MET A 159 -2.41 5.58 11.63
CA MET A 159 -1.45 6.11 10.66
C MET A 159 -2.12 6.53 9.35
N MET A 160 -3.02 5.70 8.83
CA MET A 160 -3.79 6.02 7.62
C MET A 160 -4.63 7.29 7.81
N LEU A 161 -5.33 7.42 8.95
CA LEU A 161 -6.09 8.62 9.27
C LEU A 161 -5.20 9.87 9.35
N LEU A 162 -4.07 9.78 10.04
CA LEU A 162 -3.12 10.88 10.19
C LEU A 162 -2.52 11.31 8.84
N LEU A 163 -2.25 10.35 7.95
CA LEU A 163 -1.81 10.62 6.57
C LEU A 163 -2.92 11.29 5.75
N GLN A 164 -4.15 10.83 5.88
CA GLN A 164 -5.31 11.37 5.15
C GLN A 164 -5.58 12.84 5.52
N ILE A 165 -5.54 13.17 6.82
CA ILE A 165 -5.71 14.56 7.30
C ILE A 165 -4.45 15.41 7.17
N LYS A 166 -3.37 14.86 6.61
CA LYS A 166 -2.05 15.50 6.46
C LYS A 166 -1.54 16.10 7.79
N ALA A 167 -1.64 15.31 8.86
CA ALA A 167 -1.21 15.76 10.19
C ALA A 167 0.26 16.20 10.15
N PRO A 168 0.61 17.39 10.68
CA PRO A 168 1.98 17.90 10.62
C PRO A 168 2.95 17.11 11.49
N THR A 169 2.45 16.37 12.47
CA THR A 169 3.25 15.51 13.37
C THR A 169 2.40 14.38 13.91
N ILE A 170 3.06 13.27 14.25
CA ILE A 170 2.44 12.11 14.91
C ILE A 170 2.93 11.93 16.36
N ASN A 171 3.58 12.93 16.93
CA ASN A 171 4.22 12.80 18.26
C ASN A 171 3.23 12.36 19.34
N PHE A 172 2.00 12.87 19.33
CA PHE A 172 0.97 12.46 20.28
C PHE A 172 0.60 10.98 20.12
N PHE A 173 0.42 10.52 18.89
CA PHE A 173 0.17 9.10 18.60
C PHE A 173 1.33 8.21 19.06
N ILE A 174 2.57 8.62 18.79
CA ILE A 174 3.76 7.89 19.25
C ILE A 174 3.84 7.85 20.78
N GLU A 175 3.47 8.92 21.46
CA GLU A 175 3.44 8.94 22.94
C GLU A 175 2.41 7.94 23.49
N ILE A 176 1.23 7.82 22.86
CA ILE A 176 0.22 6.80 23.21
C ILE A 176 0.81 5.41 23.02
N VAL A 177 1.37 5.12 21.85
CA VAL A 177 2.00 3.84 21.54
C VAL A 177 3.07 3.53 22.60
N LYS A 178 3.97 4.47 22.84
CA LYS A 178 5.07 4.30 23.81
C LYS A 178 4.54 3.95 25.21
N ARG A 179 3.59 4.70 25.75
CA ARG A 179 3.02 4.43 27.09
C ARG A 179 2.26 3.12 27.16
N THR A 180 1.80 2.62 26.02
CA THR A 180 1.03 1.37 25.98
C THR A 180 1.93 0.14 26.02
N ILE A 181 3.06 0.16 25.30
CA ILE A 181 3.84 -1.06 25.08
C ILE A 181 5.25 -1.04 25.71
N TYR A 182 5.74 0.10 26.21
CA TYR A 182 6.98 0.24 27.00
C TYR A 182 6.67 0.54 28.46
#